data_993bf4a56d57b945cfb42ae56813d9b3
#
_entry.id   993bf4a56d57b945cfb42ae56813d9b3
#
_cell.length_a   1.000
_cell.length_b   1.000
_cell.length_c   1.000
_cell.angle_alpha   90.00
_cell.angle_beta   90.00
_cell.angle_gamma   90.00
#
_symmetry.space_group_name_H-M   'P 1'
#
loop_
_entity.id
_entity.type
_entity.pdbx_description
1 polymer ?
#
loop_
_entity_poly.entity_id
_entity_poly.type
_entity_poly.pdbx_seq_one_letter_code
_entity_poly.pdbx_strand_id
1 'polypeptide(L)'
;VSSHRRRARQGRTRQRAVIAGAFVATIGLGVGVGVWASTSGDGDGGNASAAGAGEREPGRDATGAGSHSAAPAPTRTYPLSQAPRTIPAVGSHTPARGPGWKPAAGKRVVVDDPRLADEGRLIAGELGLAYAGQKSDERAGDLRLTLNAGKGANPESYTMTVRGGRVTISGPTDAGVFYGTRTLKQEVHGGSTAPEGVVRDQPAKPRRGFMVDIARKYYTAGWIEDRVRELGDLKYNELGLHFSDDQGFRIASDTHPEIVSQRHLTKAQVKKIVQLAAARHITVVPEIDSPGHLGAVIAAHPDLQLRNAQGTATRGAIDISKDASAEIVDDLLDEYAGLFPGADWNLGGDEYQALVVSNPEASYPQLAAAARSAYGSGGTVADLTTGWLNDRAATVRAHHRTPRAWNDGFFRGTSVQPDKDIRVGYWTGKEIGARPPVEYLSAGRKVINYNDKYLYYVLGQPNDFFYPTGRLIYEQWTPRVLRGSTAVPARYDAQILGGSFAVWGDYPNAQTEDQVAAGIRMPLRATAQKLWDARRPTLTWTQFQALAGRLG
;
A
#
# COMPACT_ATOMS: atom_id res chain seq x y z
N VAL A 1 -19.62 -63.97 -26.40
CA VAL A 1 -18.56 -64.50 -25.56
C VAL A 1 -18.24 -63.44 -24.52
N SER A 2 -18.75 -63.75 -23.32
CA SER A 2 -18.71 -62.94 -22.09
C SER A 2 -17.34 -62.93 -21.44
N SER A 3 -17.26 -61.97 -20.47
CA SER A 3 -16.22 -61.80 -19.45
C SER A 3 -15.01 -61.02 -19.83
N HIS A 4 -15.04 -59.70 -19.42
CA HIS A 4 -13.98 -58.96 -18.76
C HIS A 4 -14.31 -57.46 -18.66
N ARG A 5 -15.41 -57.15 -17.94
CA ARG A 5 -15.70 -55.78 -17.48
C ARG A 5 -16.24 -55.82 -16.06
N ARG A 6 -15.36 -56.06 -15.10
CA ARG A 6 -15.59 -55.79 -13.67
C ARG A 6 -14.27 -55.85 -12.93
N ARG A 7 -13.48 -54.77 -12.94
CA ARG A 7 -12.46 -54.45 -11.92
C ARG A 7 -11.77 -53.11 -12.31
N ALA A 8 -12.44 -52.02 -12.09
CA ALA A 8 -11.77 -50.70 -11.97
C ALA A 8 -12.78 -49.65 -11.45
N ARG A 9 -13.38 -49.91 -10.29
CA ARG A 9 -14.15 -48.93 -9.51
C ARG A 9 -14.08 -49.29 -8.03
N GLN A 10 -12.88 -49.26 -7.47
CA GLN A 10 -12.69 -49.20 -6.02
C GLN A 10 -11.23 -48.71 -5.80
N GLY A 11 -11.06 -47.44 -5.52
CA GLY A 11 -9.73 -46.91 -5.20
C GLY A 11 -9.55 -45.41 -5.30
N ARG A 12 -10.58 -44.62 -4.99
CA ARG A 12 -10.41 -43.17 -4.74
C ARG A 12 -11.48 -42.62 -3.81
N THR A 13 -11.60 -43.22 -2.62
CA THR A 13 -12.39 -42.65 -1.53
C THR A 13 -11.82 -43.14 -0.21
N ARG A 14 -10.60 -42.67 0.12
CA ARG A 14 -10.04 -42.78 1.48
C ARG A 14 -8.75 -41.94 1.55
N GLN A 15 -8.95 -40.62 1.71
CA GLN A 15 -7.93 -39.76 2.33
C GLN A 15 -8.56 -38.40 2.68
N ARG A 16 -9.65 -38.44 3.45
CA ARG A 16 -10.13 -37.30 4.21
C ARG A 16 -10.83 -37.85 5.47
N ALA A 17 -10.04 -38.22 6.42
CA ALA A 17 -10.40 -38.31 7.84
C ALA A 17 -9.15 -38.79 8.60
N VAL A 18 -8.86 -38.09 9.59
CA VAL A 18 -7.87 -38.22 10.68
C VAL A 18 -6.93 -37.02 10.69
N ILE A 19 -7.33 -36.02 11.41
CA ILE A 19 -6.69 -35.49 12.61
C ILE A 19 -7.74 -34.60 13.30
N ALA A 20 -8.56 -35.26 14.13
CA ALA A 20 -9.23 -34.67 15.27
C ALA A 20 -8.65 -35.38 16.49
N GLY A 21 -7.72 -34.75 17.15
CA GLY A 21 -7.05 -35.26 18.34
C GLY A 21 -6.95 -34.13 19.35
N ALA A 22 -7.74 -34.28 20.38
CA ALA A 22 -7.95 -33.42 21.52
C ALA A 22 -6.67 -32.91 22.18
N PHE A 23 -6.66 -31.63 22.56
CA PHE A 23 -5.99 -31.17 23.75
C PHE A 23 -7.01 -30.52 24.70
N VAL A 24 -7.22 -31.22 25.79
CA VAL A 24 -8.05 -30.82 26.93
C VAL A 24 -7.32 -29.75 27.71
N ALA A 25 -8.05 -28.71 28.02
CA ALA A 25 -7.66 -27.59 28.87
C ALA A 25 -7.39 -28.03 30.33
N THR A 26 -6.43 -27.39 30.96
CA THR A 26 -6.44 -27.22 32.41
C THR A 26 -6.49 -25.74 32.73
N ILE A 27 -7.61 -25.36 33.29
CA ILE A 27 -7.90 -24.06 33.90
C ILE A 27 -7.21 -24.03 35.24
N GLY A 28 -6.33 -23.05 35.45
CA GLY A 28 -5.80 -22.69 36.76
C GLY A 28 -6.23 -21.26 37.09
N LEU A 29 -7.24 -21.14 37.92
CA LEU A 29 -7.64 -19.91 38.59
C LEU A 29 -6.56 -19.49 39.61
N GLY A 30 -6.10 -18.26 39.54
CA GLY A 30 -5.29 -17.61 40.54
C GLY A 30 -5.71 -16.15 40.68
N VAL A 31 -6.68 -15.91 41.55
CA VAL A 31 -7.06 -14.58 42.02
C VAL A 31 -6.04 -14.15 43.06
N GLY A 32 -5.39 -13.01 42.87
CA GLY A 32 -4.53 -12.37 43.87
C GLY A 32 -4.76 -10.87 43.86
N VAL A 33 -5.70 -10.43 44.65
CA VAL A 33 -5.90 -9.01 45.01
C VAL A 33 -4.84 -8.64 46.05
N GLY A 34 -4.03 -7.66 45.78
CA GLY A 34 -3.09 -7.05 46.70
C GLY A 34 -3.28 -5.55 46.76
N VAL A 35 -4.14 -5.11 47.64
CA VAL A 35 -4.26 -3.72 48.08
C VAL A 35 -3.11 -3.44 49.06
N TRP A 36 -2.36 -2.37 48.85
CA TRP A 36 -1.52 -1.77 49.87
C TRP A 36 -1.87 -0.30 50.03
N ALA A 37 -2.37 -0.03 51.21
CA ALA A 37 -2.76 1.27 51.70
C ALA A 37 -1.53 2.03 52.21
N SER A 38 -1.65 3.33 52.11
CA SER A 38 -0.84 4.37 52.71
C SER A 38 -0.77 4.26 54.24
N THR A 39 0.39 4.49 54.80
CA THR A 39 0.50 5.00 56.18
C THR A 39 1.50 6.14 56.20
N SER A 40 0.98 7.27 56.60
CA SER A 40 1.67 8.45 57.11
C SER A 40 2.35 8.15 58.46
N GLY A 41 3.48 8.78 58.71
CA GLY A 41 4.16 8.78 60.00
C GLY A 41 4.94 10.08 60.20
N ASP A 42 4.39 10.91 61.02
CA ASP A 42 4.94 12.15 61.59
C ASP A 42 6.15 11.92 62.50
N GLY A 43 6.92 13.00 62.70
CA GLY A 43 7.91 13.14 63.78
C GLY A 43 9.00 14.14 63.39
N ASP A 44 8.88 15.34 63.61
CA ASP A 44 8.93 16.32 64.71
C ASP A 44 10.34 16.49 65.33
N GLY A 45 10.69 17.77 65.51
CA GLY A 45 11.75 18.27 66.40
C GLY A 45 12.95 18.87 65.67
N GLY A 46 13.24 20.13 65.70
CA GLY A 46 13.12 21.16 66.66
C GLY A 46 14.28 22.15 66.46
N ASN A 47 13.95 23.37 66.27
CA ASN A 47 14.40 24.55 67.06
C ASN A 47 15.91 24.90 67.12
N ALA A 48 16.38 26.06 66.83
CA ALA A 48 16.37 27.38 67.44
C ALA A 48 17.40 28.28 66.80
N SER A 49 16.97 29.47 66.42
CA SER A 49 17.30 30.81 66.99
C SER A 49 18.76 31.18 67.18
N ALA A 50 19.23 32.28 66.64
CA ALA A 50 19.18 33.68 67.07
C ALA A 50 20.10 34.56 66.25
N ALA A 51 19.61 35.58 65.66
CA ALA A 51 19.72 37.01 65.93
C ALA A 51 21.12 37.60 66.24
N GLY A 52 21.48 38.61 65.51
CA GLY A 52 22.57 39.55 65.81
C GLY A 52 22.70 40.66 64.77
N ALA A 53 22.09 41.78 65.07
CA ALA A 53 22.18 43.05 64.33
C ALA A 53 23.51 43.76 64.58
N GLY A 54 23.90 44.58 63.62
CA GLY A 54 25.04 45.51 63.79
C GLY A 54 25.24 46.41 62.58
N GLU A 55 24.70 47.64 62.67
CA GLU A 55 24.89 48.77 61.77
C GLU A 55 26.35 49.25 61.76
N ARG A 56 26.84 49.77 60.62
CA ARG A 56 27.23 51.15 60.37
C ARG A 56 28.03 51.33 59.09
N GLU A 57 27.56 52.27 58.25
CA GLU A 57 28.33 53.01 57.21
C GLU A 57 29.25 54.04 57.86
N PRO A 58 30.04 54.85 57.04
CA PRO A 58 30.38 54.88 55.64
C PRO A 58 31.89 55.14 55.37
N GLY A 59 32.31 55.04 54.10
CA GLY A 59 33.65 55.50 53.72
C GLY A 59 33.87 55.43 52.19
N ARG A 60 34.04 56.61 51.63
CA ARG A 60 34.21 57.00 50.26
C ARG A 60 35.42 56.43 49.51
N ASP A 61 35.28 56.48 48.16
CA ASP A 61 36.20 56.75 47.07
C ASP A 61 37.12 55.62 46.54
N ALA A 62 36.88 55.21 45.28
CA ALA A 62 37.75 55.55 44.14
C ALA A 62 37.53 54.65 42.95
N THR A 63 37.15 55.28 41.86
CA THR A 63 37.42 54.95 40.43
C THR A 63 38.26 53.72 40.12
N GLY A 64 37.65 52.78 39.37
CA GLY A 64 38.35 51.72 38.68
C GLY A 64 37.42 51.10 37.64
N ALA A 65 37.44 51.64 36.40
CA ALA A 65 36.74 51.05 35.27
C ALA A 65 37.39 49.71 34.89
N GLY A 66 36.91 48.64 35.55
CA GLY A 66 37.21 47.27 35.16
C GLY A 66 36.19 46.80 34.13
N SER A 67 36.55 46.76 32.87
CA SER A 67 35.79 46.05 31.85
C SER A 67 35.73 44.58 32.24
N HIS A 68 34.64 44.17 32.85
CA HIS A 68 34.32 42.73 32.96
C HIS A 68 34.02 42.21 31.55
N SER A 69 35.06 41.70 30.89
CA SER A 69 34.89 40.79 29.77
C SER A 69 34.05 39.62 30.27
N ALA A 70 32.76 39.56 29.88
CA ALA A 70 31.89 38.42 30.18
C ALA A 70 32.61 37.18 29.65
N ALA A 71 32.88 36.22 30.53
CA ALA A 71 33.44 34.94 30.13
C ALA A 71 32.51 34.36 29.03
N PRO A 72 33.09 33.85 27.92
CA PRO A 72 32.30 33.27 26.85
C PRO A 72 31.39 32.18 27.44
N ALA A 73 30.09 32.28 27.18
CA ALA A 73 29.14 31.28 27.63
C ALA A 73 29.62 29.89 27.19
N PRO A 74 29.56 28.88 28.05
CA PRO A 74 30.07 27.54 27.74
C PRO A 74 29.45 27.05 26.43
N THR A 75 30.27 26.84 25.43
CA THR A 75 29.87 26.32 24.12
C THR A 75 29.32 24.92 24.34
N ARG A 76 28.00 24.77 24.20
CA ARG A 76 27.31 23.47 24.37
C ARG A 76 27.84 22.48 23.34
N THR A 77 28.58 21.47 23.78
CA THR A 77 29.05 20.40 22.91
C THR A 77 27.93 19.36 22.69
N TYR A 78 27.64 19.08 21.43
CA TYR A 78 26.65 18.06 21.04
C TYR A 78 27.36 16.79 20.58
N PRO A 79 26.83 15.59 20.89
CA PRO A 79 27.32 14.35 20.30
C PRO A 79 27.03 14.31 18.79
N LEU A 80 27.69 13.42 18.04
CA LEU A 80 27.28 13.12 16.67
C LEU A 80 25.86 12.52 16.69
N SER A 81 25.04 13.00 15.76
CA SER A 81 23.67 12.51 15.61
C SER A 81 23.63 11.08 15.11
N GLN A 82 22.53 10.39 15.41
CA GLN A 82 22.21 9.09 14.84
C GLN A 82 21.25 9.26 13.64
N ALA A 83 21.21 8.25 12.77
CA ALA A 83 20.26 8.24 11.66
C ALA A 83 18.81 8.31 12.14
N PRO A 84 17.93 8.97 11.40
CA PRO A 84 16.49 8.97 11.65
C PRO A 84 15.91 7.56 11.82
N ARG A 85 15.00 7.40 12.80
CA ARG A 85 14.34 6.14 13.09
C ARG A 85 12.91 6.16 12.58
N THR A 86 12.76 5.88 11.29
CA THR A 86 11.50 5.96 10.54
C THR A 86 11.10 4.63 9.91
N ILE A 87 9.85 4.50 9.50
CA ILE A 87 9.31 3.40 8.70
C ILE A 87 8.67 4.01 7.44
N PRO A 88 9.21 3.73 6.27
CA PRO A 88 10.45 2.99 6.00
C PRO A 88 11.71 3.73 6.47
N ALA A 89 12.78 2.97 6.71
CA ALA A 89 14.08 3.50 7.09
C ALA A 89 14.68 4.32 5.94
N VAL A 90 15.43 5.37 6.29
CA VAL A 90 16.09 6.23 5.29
C VAL A 90 17.29 5.53 4.64
N GLY A 91 17.55 5.86 3.38
CA GLY A 91 18.63 5.27 2.58
C GLY A 91 20.03 5.56 3.11
N SER A 92 20.30 6.82 3.52
CA SER A 92 21.57 7.23 4.09
C SER A 92 21.43 8.44 5.02
N HIS A 93 22.35 8.55 5.98
CA HIS A 93 22.48 9.69 6.89
C HIS A 93 23.93 10.04 7.07
N THR A 94 24.27 11.32 6.84
CA THR A 94 25.57 11.88 7.19
C THR A 94 25.39 12.63 8.51
N PRO A 95 25.96 12.12 9.64
CA PRO A 95 25.75 12.72 10.96
C PRO A 95 26.45 14.07 11.10
N ALA A 96 25.90 14.92 11.94
CA ALA A 96 26.51 16.18 12.34
C ALA A 96 26.30 16.44 13.84
N ARG A 97 26.95 17.47 14.38
CA ARG A 97 26.78 17.91 15.76
C ARG A 97 25.90 19.14 15.81
N GLY A 98 24.93 19.18 16.71
CA GLY A 98 24.05 20.34 16.88
C GLY A 98 22.79 20.01 17.66
N PRO A 99 21.93 21.02 17.89
CA PRO A 99 20.73 20.88 18.73
C PRO A 99 19.62 20.03 18.07
N GLY A 100 19.73 19.76 16.77
CA GLY A 100 18.63 19.20 16.00
C GLY A 100 17.49 20.20 15.79
N TRP A 101 16.34 19.68 15.37
CA TRP A 101 15.17 20.50 15.12
C TRP A 101 13.90 19.81 15.65
N LYS A 102 13.01 20.58 16.24
CA LYS A 102 11.63 20.15 16.59
C LYS A 102 10.63 21.28 16.32
N PRO A 103 9.37 20.96 16.00
CA PRO A 103 8.34 21.98 15.88
C PRO A 103 8.16 22.74 17.19
N ALA A 104 7.90 24.04 17.10
CA ALA A 104 7.62 24.89 18.25
C ALA A 104 6.84 26.15 17.81
N ALA A 105 6.17 26.80 18.75
CA ALA A 105 5.48 28.05 18.50
C ALA A 105 6.42 29.10 17.87
N GLY A 106 5.91 29.85 16.92
CA GLY A 106 6.67 30.87 16.16
C GLY A 106 7.53 30.34 15.01
N LYS A 107 7.72 29.01 14.90
CA LYS A 107 8.34 28.41 13.70
C LYS A 107 7.33 28.30 12.56
N ARG A 108 7.83 28.31 11.34
CA ARG A 108 6.99 28.36 10.14
C ARG A 108 7.49 27.41 9.05
N VAL A 109 6.60 27.09 8.12
CA VAL A 109 6.92 26.39 6.87
C VAL A 109 6.98 27.42 5.76
N VAL A 110 8.08 27.42 5.02
CA VAL A 110 8.33 28.27 3.84
C VAL A 110 8.56 27.37 2.63
N VAL A 111 8.10 27.83 1.46
CA VAL A 111 8.35 27.15 0.18
C VAL A 111 9.10 28.08 -0.76
N ASP A 112 10.02 27.56 -1.55
CA ASP A 112 10.74 28.34 -2.56
C ASP A 112 10.00 28.38 -3.91
N ASP A 113 9.15 27.39 -4.16
CA ASP A 113 8.39 27.24 -5.40
C ASP A 113 6.90 27.12 -5.08
N PRO A 114 6.00 27.84 -5.78
CA PRO A 114 4.57 27.77 -5.55
C PRO A 114 3.96 26.37 -5.78
N ARG A 115 4.61 25.51 -6.55
CA ARG A 115 4.22 24.11 -6.74
C ARG A 115 4.28 23.28 -5.46
N LEU A 116 5.02 23.72 -4.45
CA LEU A 116 5.12 23.08 -3.13
C LEU A 116 4.11 23.63 -2.11
N ALA A 117 3.14 24.43 -2.55
CA ALA A 117 2.21 25.06 -1.65
C ALA A 117 1.34 24.04 -0.88
N ASP A 118 0.97 22.95 -1.51
CA ASP A 118 0.11 21.92 -0.91
C ASP A 118 0.89 21.06 0.09
N GLU A 119 2.13 20.66 -0.23
CA GLU A 119 3.04 20.00 0.71
C GLU A 119 3.35 20.88 1.91
N GLY A 120 3.58 22.18 1.65
CA GLY A 120 3.84 23.18 2.69
C GLY A 120 2.67 23.35 3.65
N ARG A 121 1.45 23.49 3.13
CA ARG A 121 0.23 23.58 3.95
C ARG A 121 -0.03 22.28 4.72
N LEU A 122 0.13 21.14 4.07
CA LEU A 122 -0.08 19.84 4.69
C LEU A 122 0.84 19.64 5.89
N ILE A 123 2.15 19.79 5.70
CA ILE A 123 3.11 19.58 6.79
C ILE A 123 2.99 20.65 7.88
N ALA A 124 2.64 21.89 7.52
CA ALA A 124 2.39 22.95 8.50
C ALA A 124 1.23 22.58 9.41
N GLY A 125 0.10 22.16 8.85
CA GLY A 125 -1.06 21.71 9.62
C GLY A 125 -0.74 20.50 10.51
N GLU A 126 -0.02 19.50 10.00
CA GLU A 126 0.34 18.29 10.75
C GLU A 126 1.33 18.54 11.89
N LEU A 127 2.19 19.56 11.79
CA LEU A 127 3.17 19.91 12.82
C LEU A 127 2.74 21.09 13.71
N GLY A 128 1.55 21.66 13.48
CA GLY A 128 1.08 22.84 14.23
C GLY A 128 1.92 24.10 13.96
N LEU A 129 2.44 24.27 12.74
CA LEU A 129 3.26 25.39 12.31
C LEU A 129 2.47 26.36 11.43
N ALA A 130 2.91 27.63 11.38
CA ALA A 130 2.36 28.57 10.42
C ALA A 130 2.88 28.29 9.01
N TYR A 131 2.00 28.21 8.01
CA TYR A 131 2.39 28.22 6.61
C TYR A 131 2.63 29.68 6.16
N ALA A 132 3.86 30.02 5.79
CA ALA A 132 4.24 31.38 5.42
C ALA A 132 4.32 31.63 3.91
N GLY A 133 4.04 30.60 3.09
CA GLY A 133 4.13 30.69 1.63
C GLY A 133 5.57 30.90 1.13
N GLN A 134 5.69 31.56 -0.04
CA GLN A 134 6.99 31.93 -0.58
C GLN A 134 7.59 33.07 0.23
N LYS A 135 8.77 32.85 0.81
CA LYS A 135 9.54 33.84 1.55
C LYS A 135 11.03 33.70 1.23
N SER A 136 11.70 34.82 0.98
CA SER A 136 13.15 34.88 0.79
C SER A 136 13.89 35.05 2.12
N ASP A 137 13.25 35.64 3.15
CA ASP A 137 13.81 35.82 4.48
C ASP A 137 13.95 34.49 5.20
N GLU A 138 15.15 34.12 5.59
CA GLU A 138 15.40 32.95 6.42
C GLU A 138 15.35 33.31 7.90
N ARG A 139 14.55 32.51 8.66
CA ARG A 139 14.48 32.65 10.13
C ARG A 139 15.01 31.41 10.82
N ALA A 140 15.56 31.59 11.98
CA ALA A 140 15.91 30.46 12.84
C ALA A 140 14.65 29.63 13.13
N GLY A 141 14.75 28.32 12.93
CA GLY A 141 13.64 27.41 13.16
C GLY A 141 12.73 27.13 11.95
N ASP A 142 12.90 27.82 10.83
CA ASP A 142 12.12 27.55 9.62
C ASP A 142 12.28 26.11 9.14
N LEU A 143 11.17 25.54 8.63
CA LEU A 143 11.16 24.39 7.75
C LEU A 143 11.01 24.91 6.32
N ARG A 144 12.02 24.74 5.50
CA ARG A 144 12.05 25.16 4.10
C ARG A 144 11.86 23.96 3.17
N LEU A 145 10.94 24.09 2.22
CA LEU A 145 10.73 23.13 1.14
C LEU A 145 11.20 23.76 -0.18
N THR A 146 11.98 22.99 -0.96
CA THR A 146 12.60 23.51 -2.20
C THR A 146 12.61 22.45 -3.30
N LEU A 147 12.44 22.88 -4.55
CA LEU A 147 12.66 22.02 -5.71
C LEU A 147 14.10 22.15 -6.19
N ASN A 148 14.76 21.03 -6.37
CA ASN A 148 16.12 20.95 -6.87
C ASN A 148 16.19 19.95 -8.02
N ALA A 149 16.19 20.45 -9.25
CA ALA A 149 16.21 19.64 -10.47
C ALA A 149 17.61 19.07 -10.75
N GLY A 150 17.98 18.00 -10.06
CA GLY A 150 19.13 17.19 -10.44
C GLY A 150 18.85 16.42 -11.74
N LYS A 151 19.67 16.60 -12.80
CA LYS A 151 19.55 15.81 -14.03
C LYS A 151 19.68 14.32 -13.72
N GLY A 152 18.68 13.51 -14.11
CA GLY A 152 18.69 12.06 -13.95
C GLY A 152 18.42 11.53 -12.53
N ALA A 153 18.03 12.40 -11.60
CA ALA A 153 17.63 11.98 -10.26
C ALA A 153 16.30 11.21 -10.31
N ASN A 154 16.14 10.24 -9.39
CA ASN A 154 14.86 9.60 -9.18
C ASN A 154 13.83 10.67 -8.77
N PRO A 155 12.69 10.81 -9.46
CA PRO A 155 11.69 11.83 -9.18
C PRO A 155 11.17 11.82 -7.73
N GLU A 156 11.19 10.67 -7.07
CA GLU A 156 10.75 10.49 -5.69
C GLU A 156 11.89 10.60 -4.66
N SER A 157 13.12 10.96 -5.10
CA SER A 157 14.25 11.18 -4.19
C SER A 157 14.14 12.51 -3.45
N TYR A 158 14.76 12.57 -2.28
CA TYR A 158 14.89 13.82 -1.52
C TYR A 158 16.19 13.89 -0.72
N THR A 159 16.55 15.13 -0.36
CA THR A 159 17.57 15.44 0.63
C THR A 159 16.90 16.22 1.76
N MET A 160 17.07 15.78 3.01
CA MET A 160 16.67 16.53 4.19
C MET A 160 17.92 16.94 4.97
N THR A 161 18.13 18.24 5.15
CA THR A 161 19.24 18.81 5.90
C THR A 161 18.71 19.45 7.17
N VAL A 162 19.21 18.99 8.32
CA VAL A 162 18.97 19.61 9.62
C VAL A 162 20.27 20.24 10.07
N ARG A 163 20.29 21.57 10.22
CA ARG A 163 21.50 22.30 10.60
C ARG A 163 21.17 23.59 11.34
N GLY A 164 21.79 23.76 12.53
CA GLY A 164 21.68 24.99 13.29
C GLY A 164 20.25 25.36 13.65
N GLY A 165 19.41 24.37 13.97
CA GLY A 165 18.00 24.56 14.32
C GLY A 165 17.09 24.89 13.15
N ARG A 166 17.49 24.64 11.90
CA ARG A 166 16.68 24.76 10.67
C ARG A 166 16.55 23.41 9.98
N VAL A 167 15.50 23.24 9.17
CA VAL A 167 15.32 22.09 8.29
C VAL A 167 15.12 22.59 6.86
N THR A 168 15.84 21.98 5.93
CA THR A 168 15.59 22.13 4.50
C THR A 168 15.30 20.76 3.90
N ILE A 169 14.19 20.63 3.19
CA ILE A 169 13.84 19.43 2.42
C ILE A 169 13.84 19.82 0.96
N SER A 170 14.64 19.14 0.15
CA SER A 170 14.75 19.36 -1.29
C SER A 170 14.52 18.08 -2.07
N GLY A 171 13.85 18.16 -3.22
CA GLY A 171 13.62 17.06 -4.13
C GLY A 171 13.51 17.52 -5.58
N PRO A 172 13.66 16.62 -6.56
CA PRO A 172 13.50 16.96 -7.97
C PRO A 172 12.05 17.24 -8.34
N THR A 173 11.10 16.71 -7.57
CA THR A 173 9.65 16.91 -7.73
C THR A 173 8.99 17.17 -6.38
N ASP A 174 7.73 17.61 -6.41
CA ASP A 174 6.84 17.75 -5.26
C ASP A 174 6.69 16.42 -4.50
N ALA A 175 6.55 15.28 -5.20
CA ALA A 175 6.50 13.95 -4.59
C ALA A 175 7.76 13.64 -3.76
N GLY A 176 8.96 13.94 -4.28
CA GLY A 176 10.20 13.77 -3.54
C GLY A 176 10.22 14.62 -2.26
N VAL A 177 9.82 15.88 -2.36
CA VAL A 177 9.71 16.78 -1.20
C VAL A 177 8.68 16.26 -0.21
N PHE A 178 7.51 15.81 -0.67
CA PHE A 178 6.49 15.19 0.17
C PHE A 178 7.07 14.04 1.00
N TYR A 179 7.79 13.08 0.39
CA TYR A 179 8.38 11.96 1.13
C TYR A 179 9.42 12.40 2.16
N GLY A 180 10.16 13.48 1.88
CA GLY A 180 11.03 14.10 2.87
C GLY A 180 10.26 14.65 4.07
N THR A 181 9.08 15.26 3.84
CA THR A 181 8.21 15.72 4.94
C THR A 181 7.68 14.55 5.79
N ARG A 182 7.41 13.38 5.20
CA ARG A 182 7.00 12.19 5.97
C ARG A 182 8.11 11.71 6.89
N THR A 183 9.36 11.73 6.43
CA THR A 183 10.51 11.42 7.28
C THR A 183 10.61 12.39 8.46
N LEU A 184 10.53 13.70 8.21
CA LEU A 184 10.54 14.70 9.27
C LEU A 184 9.39 14.53 10.26
N LYS A 185 8.15 14.32 9.77
CA LYS A 185 6.97 14.08 10.61
C LYS A 185 7.17 12.92 11.58
N GLN A 186 7.68 11.78 11.08
CA GLN A 186 7.95 10.61 11.91
C GLN A 186 9.05 10.87 12.95
N GLU A 187 10.10 11.61 12.58
CA GLU A 187 11.20 11.92 13.50
C GLU A 187 10.78 12.81 14.66
N VAL A 188 9.89 13.78 14.42
CA VAL A 188 9.44 14.70 15.47
C VAL A 188 8.20 14.20 16.20
N HIS A 189 7.71 12.99 15.86
CA HIS A 189 6.55 12.40 16.52
C HIS A 189 6.76 12.26 18.04
N GLY A 190 5.71 12.53 18.81
CA GLY A 190 5.77 12.46 20.27
C GLY A 190 6.71 13.50 20.91
N GLY A 191 6.99 14.63 20.22
CA GLY A 191 7.86 15.68 20.73
C GLY A 191 9.36 15.41 20.59
N SER A 192 9.73 14.39 19.82
CA SER A 192 11.12 14.05 19.49
C SER A 192 11.80 15.16 18.69
N THR A 193 13.12 15.08 18.55
CA THR A 193 13.94 16.05 17.84
C THR A 193 14.53 15.40 16.59
N ALA A 194 14.30 15.98 15.41
CA ALA A 194 14.96 15.57 14.19
C ALA A 194 16.49 15.81 14.32
N PRO A 195 17.33 14.79 14.04
CA PRO A 195 18.76 14.84 14.30
C PRO A 195 19.47 15.76 13.30
N GLU A 196 20.53 16.45 13.77
CA GLU A 196 21.44 17.21 12.89
C GLU A 196 22.06 16.29 11.84
N GLY A 197 22.29 16.83 10.66
CA GLY A 197 22.94 16.11 9.57
C GLY A 197 22.19 16.16 8.27
N VAL A 198 22.55 15.26 7.37
CA VAL A 198 21.98 15.19 6.02
C VAL A 198 21.48 13.79 5.73
N VAL A 199 20.19 13.67 5.47
CA VAL A 199 19.56 12.48 4.93
C VAL A 199 19.50 12.58 3.41
N ARG A 200 19.89 11.51 2.69
CA ARG A 200 19.60 11.32 1.26
C ARG A 200 18.86 10.02 1.09
N ASP A 201 17.72 10.08 0.43
CA ASP A 201 16.79 8.96 0.41
C ASP A 201 16.00 8.90 -0.91
N GLN A 202 15.62 7.70 -1.29
CA GLN A 202 14.80 7.41 -2.47
C GLN A 202 14.23 6.00 -2.39
N PRO A 203 13.09 5.71 -3.03
CA PRO A 203 12.55 4.36 -3.07
C PRO A 203 13.40 3.41 -3.92
N ALA A 204 13.51 2.16 -3.47
CA ALA A 204 14.12 1.08 -4.25
C ALA A 204 13.21 0.60 -5.39
N LYS A 205 11.89 0.74 -5.23
CA LYS A 205 10.89 0.30 -6.21
C LYS A 205 9.92 1.43 -6.56
N PRO A 206 9.65 1.65 -7.87
CA PRO A 206 8.79 2.74 -8.33
C PRO A 206 7.31 2.55 -7.98
N ARG A 207 6.84 1.31 -7.70
CA ARG A 207 5.45 1.02 -7.34
C ARG A 207 5.39 0.41 -5.94
N ARG A 208 4.63 1.06 -5.06
CA ARG A 208 4.43 0.68 -3.67
C ARG A 208 2.94 0.76 -3.39
N GLY A 209 2.27 -0.38 -3.61
CA GLY A 209 0.82 -0.48 -3.67
C GLY A 209 0.19 -1.05 -2.41
N PHE A 210 -1.01 -0.60 -2.16
CA PHE A 210 -2.02 -1.25 -1.34
C PHE A 210 -3.28 -1.40 -2.20
N MET A 211 -3.93 -2.55 -2.13
CA MET A 211 -5.18 -2.82 -2.84
C MET A 211 -6.23 -3.29 -1.85
N VAL A 212 -7.48 -2.89 -2.07
CA VAL A 212 -8.61 -3.32 -1.28
C VAL A 212 -9.78 -3.73 -2.18
N ASP A 213 -10.31 -4.93 -1.92
CA ASP A 213 -11.54 -5.45 -2.50
C ASP A 213 -12.74 -4.87 -1.75
N ILE A 214 -13.34 -3.84 -2.35
CA ILE A 214 -14.57 -3.23 -1.83
C ILE A 214 -15.83 -3.84 -2.46
N ALA A 215 -15.66 -4.71 -3.48
CA ALA A 215 -16.76 -5.39 -4.16
C ALA A 215 -17.36 -6.50 -3.29
N ARG A 216 -16.53 -7.43 -2.81
CA ARG A 216 -16.98 -8.53 -1.94
C ARG A 216 -17.34 -8.00 -0.55
N LYS A 217 -16.50 -7.17 0.05
CA LYS A 217 -16.78 -6.48 1.32
C LYS A 217 -16.91 -4.98 1.10
N TYR A 218 -18.07 -4.41 1.42
CA TYR A 218 -18.24 -2.96 1.41
C TYR A 218 -17.39 -2.31 2.51
N TYR A 219 -16.62 -1.30 2.12
CA TYR A 219 -15.91 -0.39 3.02
C TYR A 219 -16.44 1.03 2.90
N THR A 220 -16.53 1.73 4.03
CA THR A 220 -16.96 3.13 4.05
C THR A 220 -15.92 4.05 3.41
N ALA A 221 -16.37 5.16 2.84
CA ALA A 221 -15.46 6.18 2.30
C ALA A 221 -14.48 6.68 3.38
N GLY A 222 -14.94 6.85 4.62
CA GLY A 222 -14.10 7.26 5.75
C GLY A 222 -12.97 6.26 6.02
N TRP A 223 -13.26 4.98 6.01
CA TRP A 223 -12.24 3.94 6.20
C TRP A 223 -11.16 4.00 5.11
N ILE A 224 -11.57 4.16 3.85
CA ILE A 224 -10.63 4.27 2.72
C ILE A 224 -9.79 5.56 2.84
N GLU A 225 -10.41 6.69 3.20
CA GLU A 225 -9.69 7.95 3.45
C GLU A 225 -8.62 7.79 4.54
N ASP A 226 -8.91 7.06 5.62
CA ASP A 226 -7.95 6.79 6.69
C ASP A 226 -6.79 5.92 6.21
N ARG A 227 -7.07 4.92 5.36
CA ARG A 227 -5.99 4.16 4.70
C ARG A 227 -5.13 5.04 3.82
N VAL A 228 -5.72 5.94 3.02
CA VAL A 228 -4.96 6.90 2.20
C VAL A 228 -4.01 7.75 3.06
N ARG A 229 -4.44 8.20 4.23
CA ARG A 229 -3.59 8.96 5.16
C ARG A 229 -2.42 8.12 5.68
N GLU A 230 -2.70 6.90 6.14
CA GLU A 230 -1.69 5.95 6.61
C GLU A 230 -0.70 5.58 5.50
N LEU A 231 -1.18 5.29 4.30
CA LEU A 231 -0.36 4.97 3.13
C LEU A 231 0.59 6.12 2.78
N GLY A 232 0.11 7.36 2.78
CA GLY A 232 0.95 8.54 2.55
C GLY A 232 2.07 8.65 3.57
N ASP A 233 1.78 8.46 4.86
CA ASP A 233 2.78 8.49 5.93
C ASP A 233 3.83 7.37 5.81
N LEU A 234 3.44 6.23 5.23
CA LEU A 234 4.32 5.09 4.94
C LEU A 234 4.98 5.15 3.55
N LYS A 235 4.82 6.25 2.81
CA LYS A 235 5.41 6.49 1.49
C LYS A 235 4.95 5.50 0.40
N TYR A 236 3.72 4.98 0.50
CA TYR A 236 3.06 4.31 -0.62
C TYR A 236 2.69 5.32 -1.71
N ASN A 237 2.57 4.84 -2.95
CA ASN A 237 2.18 5.67 -4.09
C ASN A 237 1.07 5.08 -4.96
N GLU A 238 0.49 3.95 -4.57
CA GLU A 238 -0.66 3.36 -5.26
C GLU A 238 -1.72 2.85 -4.27
N LEU A 239 -3.00 3.10 -4.60
CA LEU A 239 -4.18 2.51 -4.00
C LEU A 239 -4.97 1.79 -5.09
N GLY A 240 -5.00 0.46 -5.08
CA GLY A 240 -5.88 -0.34 -5.94
C GLY A 240 -7.29 -0.40 -5.34
N LEU A 241 -8.29 -0.19 -6.18
CA LEU A 241 -9.70 -0.37 -5.84
C LEU A 241 -10.32 -1.44 -6.73
N HIS A 242 -10.51 -2.63 -6.18
CA HIS A 242 -11.30 -3.69 -6.78
C HIS A 242 -12.75 -3.49 -6.36
N PHE A 243 -13.57 -2.87 -7.22
CA PHE A 243 -14.91 -2.41 -6.87
C PHE A 243 -16.05 -3.12 -7.60
N SER A 244 -15.70 -4.06 -8.48
CA SER A 244 -16.60 -4.91 -9.25
C SER A 244 -16.21 -6.38 -9.08
N ASP A 245 -17.18 -7.23 -8.71
CA ASP A 245 -17.01 -8.68 -8.59
C ASP A 245 -18.38 -9.38 -8.60
N ASP A 246 -18.40 -10.70 -8.38
CA ASP A 246 -19.63 -11.50 -8.30
C ASP A 246 -20.62 -10.99 -7.25
N GLN A 247 -20.13 -10.49 -6.11
CA GLN A 247 -20.93 -10.12 -4.95
C GLN A 247 -21.38 -8.67 -4.96
N GLY A 248 -20.81 -7.83 -5.81
CA GLY A 248 -21.21 -6.43 -5.83
C GLY A 248 -20.47 -5.56 -6.82
N PHE A 249 -21.15 -4.49 -7.21
CA PHE A 249 -20.60 -3.36 -7.93
C PHE A 249 -20.72 -2.13 -7.02
N ARG A 250 -19.61 -1.59 -6.53
CA ARG A 250 -19.61 -0.72 -5.34
C ARG A 250 -19.33 0.76 -5.59
N ILE A 251 -19.40 1.21 -6.82
CA ILE A 251 -19.36 2.65 -7.15
C ILE A 251 -20.60 2.98 -7.98
N ALA A 252 -21.25 4.11 -7.69
CA ALA A 252 -22.40 4.57 -8.47
C ALA A 252 -22.05 4.70 -9.95
N SER A 253 -22.91 4.17 -10.83
CA SER A 253 -22.83 4.29 -12.29
C SER A 253 -23.99 5.15 -12.81
N ASP A 254 -23.71 5.99 -13.78
CA ASP A 254 -24.71 6.77 -14.50
C ASP A 254 -25.16 6.04 -15.78
N THR A 255 -24.24 5.26 -16.39
CA THR A 255 -24.52 4.49 -17.62
C THR A 255 -25.28 3.19 -17.31
N HIS A 256 -24.91 2.52 -16.19
CA HIS A 256 -25.50 1.24 -15.78
C HIS A 256 -25.92 1.26 -14.30
N PRO A 257 -26.90 2.11 -13.90
CA PRO A 257 -27.33 2.19 -12.50
C PRO A 257 -27.94 0.87 -11.98
N GLU A 258 -28.44 0.02 -12.85
CA GLU A 258 -29.08 -1.27 -12.54
C GLU A 258 -28.10 -2.31 -11.99
N ILE A 259 -26.79 -2.22 -12.28
CA ILE A 259 -25.78 -3.15 -11.76
C ILE A 259 -25.28 -2.75 -10.37
N VAL A 260 -25.57 -1.53 -9.93
CA VAL A 260 -25.00 -0.96 -8.71
C VAL A 260 -25.62 -1.59 -7.48
N SER A 261 -24.79 -2.07 -6.58
CA SER A 261 -25.23 -2.67 -5.32
C SER A 261 -25.87 -1.64 -4.39
N GLN A 262 -26.81 -2.09 -3.55
CA GLN A 262 -27.49 -1.19 -2.59
C GLN A 262 -26.52 -0.39 -1.70
N ARG A 263 -25.47 -1.04 -1.18
CA ARG A 263 -24.38 -0.36 -0.47
C ARG A 263 -23.25 -0.09 -1.46
N HIS A 264 -23.02 1.17 -1.76
CA HIS A 264 -22.00 1.60 -2.71
C HIS A 264 -21.42 2.96 -2.33
N LEU A 265 -20.33 3.35 -2.92
CA LEU A 265 -19.77 4.69 -2.85
C LEU A 265 -20.38 5.57 -3.94
N THR A 266 -20.77 6.78 -3.59
CA THR A 266 -21.14 7.78 -4.60
C THR A 266 -19.90 8.26 -5.37
N LYS A 267 -20.08 8.72 -6.60
CA LYS A 267 -19.00 9.36 -7.38
C LYS A 267 -18.35 10.53 -6.65
N ALA A 268 -19.12 11.29 -5.86
CA ALA A 268 -18.60 12.38 -5.05
C ALA A 268 -17.65 11.89 -3.94
N GLN A 269 -17.97 10.78 -3.27
CA GLN A 269 -17.10 10.15 -2.27
C GLN A 269 -15.82 9.65 -2.92
N VAL A 270 -15.92 8.97 -4.07
CA VAL A 270 -14.73 8.48 -4.81
C VAL A 270 -13.86 9.64 -5.28
N LYS A 271 -14.44 10.71 -5.82
CA LYS A 271 -13.71 11.93 -6.19
C LYS A 271 -12.93 12.52 -5.01
N LYS A 272 -13.55 12.55 -3.81
CA LYS A 272 -12.88 13.01 -2.59
C LYS A 272 -11.71 12.11 -2.20
N ILE A 273 -11.87 10.78 -2.29
CA ILE A 273 -10.79 9.80 -2.05
C ILE A 273 -9.65 10.02 -3.04
N VAL A 274 -9.94 10.18 -4.33
CA VAL A 274 -8.95 10.43 -5.38
C VAL A 274 -8.19 11.73 -5.13
N GLN A 275 -8.88 12.81 -4.75
CA GLN A 275 -8.26 14.09 -4.41
C GLN A 275 -7.36 13.97 -3.16
N LEU A 276 -7.84 13.28 -2.12
CA LEU A 276 -7.06 13.03 -0.91
C LEU A 276 -5.80 12.20 -1.19
N ALA A 277 -5.91 11.19 -2.07
CA ALA A 277 -4.80 10.38 -2.53
C ALA A 277 -3.80 11.21 -3.33
N ALA A 278 -4.26 12.00 -4.29
CA ALA A 278 -3.41 12.89 -5.10
C ALA A 278 -2.61 13.88 -4.24
N ALA A 279 -3.25 14.48 -3.22
CA ALA A 279 -2.58 15.37 -2.25
C ALA A 279 -1.51 14.65 -1.39
N ARG A 280 -1.37 13.33 -1.52
CA ARG A 280 -0.35 12.50 -0.86
C ARG A 280 0.50 11.71 -1.86
N HIS A 281 0.46 12.12 -3.13
CA HIS A 281 1.18 11.48 -4.23
C HIS A 281 0.85 9.98 -4.37
N ILE A 282 -0.39 9.62 -4.07
CA ILE A 282 -0.95 8.27 -4.24
C ILE A 282 -1.87 8.28 -5.46
N THR A 283 -1.58 7.41 -6.42
CA THR A 283 -2.44 7.16 -7.57
C THR A 283 -3.48 6.12 -7.21
N VAL A 284 -4.76 6.41 -7.45
CA VAL A 284 -5.82 5.39 -7.35
C VAL A 284 -5.87 4.62 -8.67
N VAL A 285 -5.73 3.30 -8.59
CA VAL A 285 -5.79 2.36 -9.72
C VAL A 285 -7.11 1.61 -9.63
N PRO A 286 -8.10 1.93 -10.49
CA PRO A 286 -9.36 1.20 -10.51
C PRO A 286 -9.18 -0.19 -11.13
N GLU A 287 -10.05 -1.11 -10.74
CA GLU A 287 -10.15 -2.43 -11.33
C GLU A 287 -11.61 -2.76 -11.63
N ILE A 288 -11.88 -2.99 -12.93
CA ILE A 288 -13.10 -3.64 -13.41
C ILE A 288 -12.62 -4.93 -14.04
N ASP A 289 -12.87 -6.03 -13.34
CA ASP A 289 -12.43 -7.35 -13.76
C ASP A 289 -13.37 -7.94 -14.81
N SER A 290 -12.80 -8.52 -15.86
CA SER A 290 -13.53 -9.20 -16.91
C SER A 290 -12.59 -10.16 -17.67
N PRO A 291 -13.13 -11.25 -18.27
CA PRO A 291 -14.52 -11.63 -18.44
C PRO A 291 -15.08 -12.54 -17.31
N GLY A 292 -14.28 -12.84 -16.31
CA GLY A 292 -14.71 -13.42 -15.03
C GLY A 292 -15.20 -12.33 -14.05
N HIS A 293 -15.60 -12.73 -12.84
CA HIS A 293 -15.90 -11.83 -11.72
C HIS A 293 -16.99 -10.76 -11.99
N LEU A 294 -17.95 -11.06 -12.91
CA LEU A 294 -19.01 -10.15 -13.34
C LEU A 294 -20.40 -10.53 -12.83
N GLY A 295 -20.48 -11.28 -11.72
CA GLY A 295 -21.76 -11.72 -11.19
C GLY A 295 -22.73 -10.58 -10.86
N ALA A 296 -22.26 -9.43 -10.42
CA ALA A 296 -23.11 -8.25 -10.18
C ALA A 296 -23.70 -7.69 -11.49
N VAL A 297 -22.93 -7.67 -12.57
CA VAL A 297 -23.38 -7.28 -13.92
C VAL A 297 -24.40 -8.30 -14.45
N ILE A 298 -24.08 -9.59 -14.35
CA ILE A 298 -24.91 -10.70 -14.82
C ILE A 298 -26.26 -10.75 -14.06
N ALA A 299 -26.28 -10.36 -12.79
CA ALA A 299 -27.54 -10.33 -12.02
C ALA A 299 -28.55 -9.34 -12.61
N ALA A 300 -28.09 -8.22 -13.18
CA ALA A 300 -28.92 -7.25 -13.89
C ALA A 300 -29.16 -7.63 -15.36
N HIS A 301 -28.19 -8.30 -15.99
CA HIS A 301 -28.20 -8.70 -17.40
C HIS A 301 -28.03 -10.22 -17.56
N PRO A 302 -29.03 -11.05 -17.17
CA PRO A 302 -28.89 -12.52 -17.15
C PRO A 302 -28.77 -13.14 -18.55
N ASP A 303 -29.11 -12.42 -19.59
CA ASP A 303 -28.90 -12.78 -20.99
C ASP A 303 -27.42 -12.78 -21.39
N LEU A 304 -26.56 -12.03 -20.68
CA LEU A 304 -25.11 -12.00 -20.90
C LEU A 304 -24.38 -13.14 -20.18
N GLN A 305 -25.08 -13.90 -19.34
CA GLN A 305 -24.50 -15.02 -18.59
C GLN A 305 -23.95 -16.10 -19.52
N LEU A 306 -22.67 -16.43 -19.38
CA LEU A 306 -22.08 -17.58 -20.07
C LEU A 306 -22.76 -18.88 -19.64
N ARG A 307 -23.13 -19.72 -20.60
CA ARG A 307 -23.70 -21.05 -20.37
C ARG A 307 -22.91 -22.10 -21.13
N ASN A 308 -22.72 -23.25 -20.50
CA ASN A 308 -22.06 -24.37 -21.17
C ASN A 308 -22.98 -25.06 -22.19
N ALA A 309 -22.47 -26.07 -22.89
CA ALA A 309 -23.22 -26.85 -23.92
C ALA A 309 -24.48 -27.53 -23.40
N GLN A 310 -24.61 -27.70 -22.07
CA GLN A 310 -25.79 -28.24 -21.41
C GLN A 310 -26.75 -27.16 -20.93
N GLY A 311 -26.50 -25.89 -21.23
CA GLY A 311 -27.32 -24.77 -20.78
C GLY A 311 -27.09 -24.36 -19.32
N THR A 312 -26.12 -24.97 -18.62
CA THR A 312 -25.80 -24.63 -17.24
C THR A 312 -25.04 -23.32 -17.20
N ALA A 313 -25.48 -22.38 -16.35
CA ALA A 313 -24.84 -21.10 -16.12
C ALA A 313 -23.43 -21.27 -15.51
N THR A 314 -22.47 -20.55 -16.04
CA THR A 314 -21.08 -20.50 -15.56
C THR A 314 -20.92 -19.31 -14.62
N ARG A 315 -20.78 -19.55 -13.33
CA ARG A 315 -20.78 -18.50 -12.30
C ARG A 315 -19.76 -17.40 -12.63
N GLY A 316 -20.20 -16.15 -12.50
CA GLY A 316 -19.38 -14.96 -12.64
C GLY A 316 -18.84 -14.70 -14.05
N ALA A 317 -19.07 -15.62 -15.00
CA ALA A 317 -18.53 -15.53 -16.34
C ALA A 317 -19.52 -14.89 -17.32
N ILE A 318 -19.13 -13.82 -18.00
CA ILE A 318 -19.89 -13.22 -19.08
C ILE A 318 -19.61 -13.94 -20.41
N ASP A 319 -20.59 -14.00 -21.30
CA ASP A 319 -20.45 -14.63 -22.63
C ASP A 319 -19.77 -13.66 -23.62
N ILE A 320 -18.47 -13.81 -23.80
CA ILE A 320 -17.65 -12.96 -24.66
C ILE A 320 -17.86 -13.20 -26.17
N SER A 321 -18.76 -14.10 -26.55
CA SER A 321 -19.19 -14.23 -27.94
C SER A 321 -20.29 -13.23 -28.33
N LYS A 322 -20.79 -12.45 -27.36
CA LYS A 322 -21.85 -11.46 -27.56
C LYS A 322 -21.29 -10.05 -27.57
N ASP A 323 -21.65 -9.26 -28.58
CA ASP A 323 -21.24 -7.85 -28.68
C ASP A 323 -21.70 -7.03 -27.46
N ALA A 324 -22.92 -7.28 -26.95
CA ALA A 324 -23.45 -6.60 -25.78
C ALA A 324 -22.61 -6.85 -24.50
N SER A 325 -21.88 -7.96 -24.42
CA SER A 325 -20.93 -8.20 -23.33
C SER A 325 -19.71 -7.27 -23.41
N ALA A 326 -19.25 -6.96 -24.63
CA ALA A 326 -18.19 -6.01 -24.86
C ALA A 326 -18.68 -4.58 -24.58
N GLU A 327 -19.86 -4.22 -25.10
CA GLU A 327 -20.46 -2.90 -24.95
C GLU A 327 -20.59 -2.50 -23.48
N ILE A 328 -21.17 -3.35 -22.61
CA ILE A 328 -21.35 -3.01 -21.21
C ILE A 328 -20.02 -2.82 -20.45
N VAL A 329 -18.99 -3.62 -20.75
CA VAL A 329 -17.69 -3.47 -20.10
C VAL A 329 -16.97 -2.24 -20.61
N ASP A 330 -17.04 -1.93 -21.91
CA ASP A 330 -16.44 -0.71 -22.48
C ASP A 330 -17.14 0.55 -21.97
N ASP A 331 -18.46 0.57 -21.87
CA ASP A 331 -19.24 1.67 -21.30
C ASP A 331 -18.78 1.97 -19.86
N LEU A 332 -18.53 0.93 -19.05
CA LEU A 332 -18.03 1.08 -17.69
C LEU A 332 -16.58 1.61 -17.67
N LEU A 333 -15.70 1.11 -18.55
CA LEU A 333 -14.32 1.61 -18.67
C LEU A 333 -14.31 3.10 -19.07
N ASP A 334 -15.13 3.48 -20.04
CA ASP A 334 -15.27 4.86 -20.51
C ASP A 334 -15.83 5.78 -19.41
N GLU A 335 -16.89 5.35 -18.72
CA GLU A 335 -17.52 6.12 -17.65
C GLU A 335 -16.54 6.46 -16.54
N TYR A 336 -15.81 5.45 -16.05
CA TYR A 336 -14.92 5.64 -14.90
C TYR A 336 -13.57 6.24 -15.28
N ALA A 337 -13.18 6.31 -16.55
CA ALA A 337 -11.93 6.94 -16.98
C ALA A 337 -11.81 8.40 -16.53
N GLY A 338 -12.94 9.13 -16.50
CA GLY A 338 -13.00 10.51 -16.01
C GLY A 338 -12.91 10.64 -14.49
N LEU A 339 -13.31 9.60 -13.75
CA LEU A 339 -13.30 9.59 -12.29
C LEU A 339 -11.92 9.25 -11.72
N PHE A 340 -11.14 8.43 -12.44
CA PHE A 340 -9.82 7.96 -12.05
C PHE A 340 -8.73 8.51 -12.98
N PRO A 341 -8.15 9.68 -12.67
CA PRO A 341 -7.17 10.35 -13.54
C PRO A 341 -5.77 9.68 -13.51
N GLY A 342 -5.58 8.62 -12.74
CA GLY A 342 -4.32 7.89 -12.61
C GLY A 342 -3.84 7.29 -13.93
N ALA A 343 -2.53 7.02 -14.02
CA ALA A 343 -1.89 6.52 -15.24
C ALA A 343 -2.11 5.03 -15.51
N ASP A 344 -2.61 4.28 -14.55
CA ASP A 344 -2.74 2.82 -14.65
C ASP A 344 -4.18 2.37 -14.41
N TRP A 345 -4.57 1.26 -15.05
CA TRP A 345 -5.87 0.62 -14.93
C TRP A 345 -5.70 -0.90 -14.88
N ASN A 346 -6.34 -1.58 -13.92
CA ASN A 346 -6.37 -3.03 -13.87
C ASN A 346 -7.65 -3.55 -14.55
N LEU A 347 -7.48 -4.47 -15.49
CA LEU A 347 -8.55 -5.09 -16.27
C LEU A 347 -8.94 -6.47 -15.71
N GLY A 348 -8.30 -6.93 -14.63
CA GLY A 348 -8.49 -8.26 -14.09
C GLY A 348 -7.97 -9.36 -15.02
N GLY A 349 -8.87 -10.15 -15.56
CA GLY A 349 -8.60 -11.20 -16.55
C GLY A 349 -8.28 -12.56 -15.94
N ASP A 350 -8.34 -12.69 -14.61
CA ASP A 350 -8.10 -13.92 -13.88
C ASP A 350 -9.35 -14.82 -13.86
N GLU A 351 -9.09 -16.08 -13.57
CA GLU A 351 -10.07 -17.10 -13.23
C GLU A 351 -11.28 -17.23 -14.17
N TYR A 352 -11.16 -16.86 -15.47
CA TYR A 352 -12.27 -17.03 -16.40
C TYR A 352 -12.68 -18.50 -16.50
N GLN A 353 -13.81 -18.82 -15.94
CA GLN A 353 -14.28 -20.20 -15.72
C GLN A 353 -14.41 -21.03 -17.01
N ALA A 354 -14.58 -20.38 -18.15
CA ALA A 354 -14.58 -21.07 -19.45
C ALA A 354 -13.25 -21.79 -19.74
N LEU A 355 -12.13 -21.33 -19.18
CA LEU A 355 -10.79 -21.88 -19.40
C LEU A 355 -10.32 -22.81 -18.28
N VAL A 356 -11.12 -22.98 -17.22
CA VAL A 356 -10.80 -23.90 -16.10
C VAL A 356 -11.26 -25.34 -16.36
N VAL A 357 -12.00 -25.57 -17.44
CA VAL A 357 -12.48 -26.90 -17.84
C VAL A 357 -11.47 -27.61 -18.74
N SER A 358 -11.55 -28.94 -18.80
CA SER A 358 -10.59 -29.77 -19.56
C SER A 358 -10.68 -29.61 -21.08
N ASN A 359 -11.84 -29.22 -21.61
CA ASN A 359 -12.08 -28.97 -23.04
C ASN A 359 -13.00 -27.76 -23.20
N PRO A 360 -12.45 -26.55 -23.22
CA PRO A 360 -13.21 -25.32 -23.38
C PRO A 360 -14.05 -25.28 -24.65
N GLU A 361 -13.53 -25.75 -25.78
CA GLU A 361 -14.20 -25.74 -27.08
C GLU A 361 -15.46 -26.60 -27.13
N ALA A 362 -15.42 -27.77 -26.49
CA ALA A 362 -16.58 -28.65 -26.38
C ALA A 362 -17.57 -28.18 -25.31
N SER A 363 -17.05 -27.56 -24.25
CA SER A 363 -17.86 -27.08 -23.14
C SER A 363 -18.61 -25.79 -23.48
N TYR A 364 -18.03 -24.94 -24.33
CA TYR A 364 -18.58 -23.64 -24.73
C TYR A 364 -18.52 -23.48 -26.26
N PRO A 365 -19.37 -24.20 -27.01
CA PRO A 365 -19.35 -24.23 -28.47
C PRO A 365 -19.57 -22.85 -29.10
N GLN A 366 -20.32 -21.95 -28.46
CA GLN A 366 -20.51 -20.56 -28.89
C GLN A 366 -19.19 -19.76 -28.83
N LEU A 367 -18.40 -19.89 -27.76
CA LEU A 367 -17.08 -19.25 -27.66
C LEU A 367 -16.13 -19.82 -28.70
N ALA A 368 -16.15 -21.14 -28.91
CA ALA A 368 -15.34 -21.78 -29.93
C ALA A 368 -15.73 -21.35 -31.36
N ALA A 369 -17.02 -21.13 -31.61
CA ALA A 369 -17.49 -20.61 -32.91
C ALA A 369 -17.02 -19.15 -33.12
N ALA A 370 -17.17 -18.30 -32.12
CA ALA A 370 -16.69 -16.91 -32.14
C ALA A 370 -15.16 -16.85 -32.35
N ALA A 371 -14.40 -17.70 -31.64
CA ALA A 371 -12.95 -17.78 -31.80
C ALA A 371 -12.53 -18.15 -33.22
N ARG A 372 -13.20 -19.14 -33.83
CA ARG A 372 -12.94 -19.53 -35.20
C ARG A 372 -13.36 -18.45 -36.23
N SER A 373 -14.42 -17.71 -35.95
CA SER A 373 -14.84 -16.58 -36.77
C SER A 373 -13.82 -15.46 -36.75
N ALA A 374 -13.27 -15.14 -35.57
CA ALA A 374 -12.33 -14.03 -35.38
C ALA A 374 -10.90 -14.36 -35.85
N TYR A 375 -10.44 -15.61 -35.59
CA TYR A 375 -9.03 -16.00 -35.73
C TYR A 375 -8.79 -17.17 -36.70
N GLY A 376 -9.79 -17.54 -37.49
CA GLY A 376 -9.71 -18.64 -38.46
C GLY A 376 -9.98 -20.01 -37.80
N SER A 377 -9.90 -21.08 -38.65
CA SER A 377 -10.30 -22.45 -38.22
C SER A 377 -9.55 -23.01 -37.02
N GLY A 378 -8.36 -22.51 -36.72
CA GLY A 378 -7.55 -22.90 -35.56
C GLY A 378 -7.78 -22.05 -34.32
N GLY A 379 -8.66 -21.05 -34.37
CA GLY A 379 -8.96 -20.16 -33.24
C GLY A 379 -9.54 -20.92 -32.05
N THR A 380 -9.02 -20.66 -30.87
CA THR A 380 -9.39 -21.32 -29.60
C THR A 380 -10.12 -20.36 -28.65
N VAL A 381 -10.82 -20.90 -27.65
CA VAL A 381 -11.45 -20.10 -26.59
C VAL A 381 -10.40 -19.24 -25.86
N ALA A 382 -9.16 -19.75 -25.70
CA ALA A 382 -8.06 -18.98 -25.13
C ALA A 382 -7.61 -17.82 -26.03
N ASP A 383 -7.65 -17.98 -27.36
CA ASP A 383 -7.42 -16.87 -28.30
C ASP A 383 -8.51 -15.80 -28.18
N LEU A 384 -9.77 -16.19 -28.08
CA LEU A 384 -10.90 -15.28 -27.91
C LEU A 384 -10.76 -14.48 -26.60
N THR A 385 -10.41 -15.15 -25.49
CA THR A 385 -10.20 -14.50 -24.21
C THR A 385 -8.99 -13.56 -24.21
N THR A 386 -7.92 -13.93 -24.94
CA THR A 386 -6.76 -13.05 -25.12
C THR A 386 -7.12 -11.81 -25.96
N GLY A 387 -7.92 -12.00 -27.01
CA GLY A 387 -8.46 -10.89 -27.81
C GLY A 387 -9.32 -9.96 -26.96
N TRP A 388 -10.21 -10.50 -26.14
CA TRP A 388 -11.00 -9.73 -25.18
C TRP A 388 -10.13 -8.82 -24.31
N LEU A 389 -9.07 -9.36 -23.71
CA LEU A 389 -8.13 -8.57 -22.88
C LEU A 389 -7.45 -7.46 -23.69
N ASN A 390 -7.03 -7.74 -24.94
CA ASN A 390 -6.39 -6.75 -25.79
C ASN A 390 -7.35 -5.61 -26.18
N ASP A 391 -8.63 -5.94 -26.48
CA ASP A 391 -9.66 -4.95 -26.82
C ASP A 391 -9.96 -4.03 -25.64
N ARG A 392 -10.14 -4.59 -24.42
CA ARG A 392 -10.33 -3.78 -23.20
C ARG A 392 -9.09 -2.95 -22.90
N ALA A 393 -7.90 -3.49 -23.17
CA ALA A 393 -6.66 -2.73 -23.06
C ALA A 393 -6.60 -1.58 -24.08
N ALA A 394 -7.15 -1.75 -25.29
CA ALA A 394 -7.26 -0.66 -26.25
C ALA A 394 -8.19 0.46 -25.77
N THR A 395 -9.34 0.12 -25.17
CA THR A 395 -10.26 1.09 -24.55
C THR A 395 -9.56 1.94 -23.50
N VAL A 396 -8.84 1.34 -22.54
CA VAL A 396 -8.14 2.13 -21.51
C VAL A 396 -6.97 2.94 -22.05
N ARG A 397 -6.31 2.48 -23.13
CA ARG A 397 -5.27 3.27 -23.84
C ARG A 397 -5.85 4.50 -24.52
N ALA A 398 -7.07 4.42 -25.07
CA ALA A 398 -7.75 5.58 -25.64
C ALA A 398 -7.92 6.70 -24.60
N HIS A 399 -8.03 6.35 -23.34
CA HIS A 399 -8.02 7.28 -22.21
C HIS A 399 -6.63 7.60 -21.65
N HIS A 400 -5.57 7.28 -22.38
CA HIS A 400 -4.17 7.50 -21.96
C HIS A 400 -3.78 6.77 -20.68
N ARG A 401 -4.34 5.57 -20.44
CA ARG A 401 -4.01 4.72 -19.29
C ARG A 401 -3.17 3.51 -19.73
N THR A 402 -2.33 3.04 -18.84
CA THR A 402 -1.55 1.81 -19.03
C THR A 402 -2.34 0.63 -18.49
N PRO A 403 -2.66 -0.38 -19.31
CA PRO A 403 -3.39 -1.55 -18.84
C PRO A 403 -2.53 -2.46 -17.96
N ARG A 404 -3.18 -3.06 -16.96
CA ARG A 404 -2.67 -4.15 -16.12
C ARG A 404 -3.63 -5.32 -16.20
N ALA A 405 -3.13 -6.54 -15.97
CA ALA A 405 -3.97 -7.74 -15.81
C ALA A 405 -3.29 -8.72 -14.86
N TRP A 406 -4.09 -9.62 -14.27
CA TRP A 406 -3.58 -10.70 -13.43
C TRP A 406 -2.82 -11.74 -14.26
N ASN A 407 -1.83 -12.38 -13.66
CA ASN A 407 -0.89 -13.24 -14.38
C ASN A 407 -1.52 -14.48 -15.02
N ASP A 408 -2.58 -15.01 -14.47
CA ASP A 408 -3.28 -16.19 -15.00
C ASP A 408 -4.19 -15.89 -16.20
N GLY A 409 -4.48 -14.63 -16.49
CA GLY A 409 -5.11 -14.17 -17.73
C GLY A 409 -4.20 -14.22 -18.97
N PHE A 410 -2.92 -14.59 -18.82
CA PHE A 410 -1.96 -14.69 -19.93
C PHE A 410 -1.78 -16.16 -20.34
N PHE A 411 -2.62 -16.66 -21.24
CA PHE A 411 -2.63 -18.07 -21.63
C PHE A 411 -1.44 -18.48 -22.50
N ARG A 412 -1.10 -19.78 -22.48
CA ARG A 412 -0.07 -20.39 -23.34
C ARG A 412 -0.69 -20.96 -24.61
N GLY A 413 0.14 -21.05 -25.66
CA GLY A 413 -0.23 -21.75 -26.90
C GLY A 413 -1.28 -21.02 -27.74
N THR A 414 -1.60 -19.77 -27.40
CA THR A 414 -2.50 -18.95 -28.16
C THR A 414 -1.83 -18.40 -29.43
N SER A 415 -2.59 -18.31 -30.54
CA SER A 415 -2.19 -17.61 -31.75
C SER A 415 -2.25 -16.09 -31.54
N VAL A 416 -3.23 -15.63 -30.76
CA VAL A 416 -3.33 -14.24 -30.29
C VAL A 416 -2.46 -14.06 -29.05
N GLN A 417 -1.61 -13.05 -29.05
CA GLN A 417 -0.75 -12.76 -27.90
C GLN A 417 -1.27 -11.56 -27.12
N PRO A 418 -1.22 -11.58 -25.78
CA PRO A 418 -1.51 -10.39 -24.98
C PRO A 418 -0.54 -9.26 -25.35
N ASP A 419 -1.03 -8.05 -25.51
CA ASP A 419 -0.24 -6.88 -25.85
C ASP A 419 0.92 -6.68 -24.89
N LYS A 420 2.10 -6.29 -25.42
CA LYS A 420 3.36 -6.26 -24.67
C LYS A 420 3.40 -5.23 -23.54
N ASP A 421 2.63 -4.16 -23.65
CA ASP A 421 2.56 -3.09 -22.66
C ASP A 421 1.61 -3.39 -21.49
N ILE A 422 0.75 -4.41 -21.60
CA ILE A 422 -0.08 -4.87 -20.49
C ILE A 422 0.85 -5.35 -19.37
N ARG A 423 0.83 -4.65 -18.23
CA ARG A 423 1.62 -5.00 -17.06
C ARG A 423 1.02 -6.18 -16.32
N VAL A 424 1.85 -7.04 -15.79
CA VAL A 424 1.43 -8.26 -15.11
C VAL A 424 1.35 -8.04 -13.60
N GLY A 425 0.16 -8.20 -13.03
CA GLY A 425 -0.03 -8.39 -11.59
C GLY A 425 0.22 -9.86 -11.24
N TYR A 426 1.37 -10.18 -10.64
CA TYR A 426 1.69 -11.57 -10.34
C TYR A 426 1.28 -11.92 -8.91
N TRP A 427 0.23 -12.74 -8.77
CA TRP A 427 -0.30 -13.14 -7.47
C TRP A 427 -0.07 -14.62 -7.16
N THR A 428 -0.29 -15.53 -8.11
CA THR A 428 -0.22 -16.98 -7.86
C THR A 428 0.43 -17.76 -8.99
N GLY A 429 0.85 -18.96 -8.68
CA GLY A 429 1.25 -19.98 -9.65
C GLY A 429 0.37 -21.22 -9.61
N LYS A 430 -0.81 -21.13 -8.96
CA LYS A 430 -1.71 -22.27 -8.73
C LYS A 430 -2.80 -22.35 -9.80
N GLU A 431 -3.20 -21.21 -10.36
CA GLU A 431 -4.26 -21.14 -11.37
C GLU A 431 -3.84 -21.74 -12.71
N ILE A 432 -4.83 -22.19 -13.50
CA ILE A 432 -4.60 -22.96 -14.72
C ILE A 432 -3.84 -22.18 -15.80
N GLY A 433 -4.06 -20.87 -15.90
CA GLY A 433 -3.35 -19.96 -16.80
C GLY A 433 -1.99 -19.50 -16.28
N ALA A 434 -1.68 -19.74 -14.99
CA ALA A 434 -0.48 -19.21 -14.35
C ALA A 434 0.80 -19.83 -14.89
N ARG A 435 1.79 -18.99 -15.18
CA ARG A 435 3.12 -19.37 -15.62
C ARG A 435 4.15 -19.09 -14.53
N PRO A 436 5.32 -19.74 -14.52
CA PRO A 436 6.43 -19.30 -13.68
C PRO A 436 6.79 -17.84 -13.93
N PRO A 437 7.13 -17.06 -12.88
CA PRO A 437 7.44 -15.63 -13.02
C PRO A 437 8.50 -15.30 -14.08
N VAL A 438 9.48 -16.19 -14.21
CA VAL A 438 10.59 -16.03 -15.17
C VAL A 438 10.11 -16.02 -16.62
N GLU A 439 8.98 -16.66 -16.96
CA GLU A 439 8.45 -16.63 -18.33
C GLU A 439 7.98 -15.23 -18.72
N TYR A 440 7.24 -14.53 -17.82
CA TYR A 440 6.83 -13.13 -18.06
C TYR A 440 8.04 -12.19 -18.15
N LEU A 441 8.99 -12.36 -17.25
CA LEU A 441 10.20 -11.53 -17.19
C LEU A 441 11.10 -11.77 -18.41
N SER A 442 11.27 -13.02 -18.87
CA SER A 442 12.04 -13.36 -20.07
C SER A 442 11.39 -12.82 -21.35
N ALA A 443 10.05 -12.70 -21.36
CA ALA A 443 9.30 -12.06 -22.43
C ALA A 443 9.36 -10.51 -22.38
N GLY A 444 10.14 -9.93 -21.47
CA GLY A 444 10.33 -8.49 -21.34
C GLY A 444 9.20 -7.76 -20.61
N ARG A 445 8.23 -8.47 -20.02
CA ARG A 445 7.08 -7.85 -19.36
C ARG A 445 7.48 -7.17 -18.05
N LYS A 446 6.79 -6.09 -17.73
CA LYS A 446 6.86 -5.42 -16.42
C LYS A 446 5.89 -6.10 -15.46
N VAL A 447 6.37 -6.38 -14.25
CA VAL A 447 5.63 -7.18 -13.26
C VAL A 447 5.47 -6.37 -11.96
N ILE A 448 4.27 -6.44 -11.37
CA ILE A 448 3.97 -5.98 -10.02
C ILE A 448 3.73 -7.21 -9.15
N ASN A 449 4.37 -7.25 -7.99
CA ASN A 449 4.36 -8.41 -7.11
C ASN A 449 3.15 -8.35 -6.16
N TYR A 450 2.29 -9.35 -6.25
CA TYR A 450 1.15 -9.59 -5.35
C TYR A 450 1.24 -10.95 -4.65
N ASN A 451 2.41 -11.54 -4.55
CA ASN A 451 2.65 -12.90 -4.04
C ASN A 451 1.64 -13.34 -2.97
N ASP A 452 0.85 -14.38 -3.27
CA ASP A 452 -0.27 -14.88 -2.47
C ASP A 452 0.12 -15.35 -1.06
N LYS A 453 1.39 -15.70 -0.83
CA LYS A 453 1.88 -16.11 0.48
C LYS A 453 2.18 -14.95 1.42
N TYR A 454 2.63 -13.80 0.88
CA TYR A 454 3.15 -12.69 1.69
C TYR A 454 2.30 -11.43 1.63
N LEU A 455 1.57 -11.23 0.54
CA LEU A 455 0.90 -9.97 0.25
C LEU A 455 -0.63 -10.07 0.14
N TYR A 456 -1.19 -11.27 0.33
CA TYR A 456 -2.64 -11.52 0.26
C TYR A 456 -3.23 -11.69 1.65
N TYR A 457 -4.04 -10.72 2.07
CA TYR A 457 -4.83 -10.75 3.30
C TYR A 457 -6.28 -11.08 2.93
N VAL A 458 -6.57 -12.38 2.80
CA VAL A 458 -7.89 -12.89 2.41
C VAL A 458 -8.73 -13.12 3.64
N LEU A 459 -9.84 -12.38 3.78
CA LEU A 459 -10.71 -12.49 4.96
C LEU A 459 -11.26 -13.92 5.12
N GLY A 460 -11.29 -14.41 6.36
CA GLY A 460 -11.85 -15.72 6.69
C GLY A 460 -10.85 -16.84 6.92
N GLN A 461 -9.57 -16.50 7.29
CA GLN A 461 -8.62 -17.56 7.67
C GLN A 461 -9.24 -18.54 8.68
N PRO A 462 -8.92 -19.84 8.64
CA PRO A 462 -7.91 -20.49 7.78
C PRO A 462 -8.46 -21.10 6.48
N ASN A 463 -9.65 -20.69 6.01
CA ASN A 463 -10.35 -21.40 4.94
C ASN A 463 -9.48 -21.56 3.67
N ASP A 464 -9.07 -20.45 3.04
CA ASP A 464 -8.27 -20.48 1.82
C ASP A 464 -6.83 -20.05 2.08
N PHE A 465 -6.63 -19.01 2.88
CA PHE A 465 -5.34 -18.41 3.19
C PHE A 465 -5.20 -18.16 4.69
N PHE A 466 -3.95 -18.13 5.17
CA PHE A 466 -3.59 -17.56 6.46
C PHE A 466 -3.20 -16.10 6.27
N TYR A 467 -3.59 -15.23 7.20
CA TYR A 467 -3.20 -13.83 7.14
C TYR A 467 -1.68 -13.67 7.19
N PRO A 468 -1.08 -12.98 6.20
CA PRO A 468 0.34 -12.71 6.24
C PRO A 468 0.66 -11.77 7.40
N THR A 469 1.64 -12.15 8.21
CA THR A 469 2.06 -11.31 9.33
C THR A 469 3.13 -10.32 8.89
N GLY A 470 3.21 -9.16 9.56
CA GLY A 470 4.29 -8.21 9.30
C GLY A 470 5.67 -8.84 9.50
N ARG A 471 5.84 -9.76 10.48
CA ARG A 471 7.09 -10.49 10.70
C ARG A 471 7.47 -11.35 9.50
N LEU A 472 6.51 -12.09 8.96
CA LEU A 472 6.74 -12.95 7.80
C LEU A 472 7.24 -12.14 6.60
N ILE A 473 6.60 -11.00 6.32
CA ILE A 473 7.00 -10.09 5.24
C ILE A 473 8.39 -9.51 5.52
N TYR A 474 8.59 -8.96 6.71
CA TYR A 474 9.83 -8.29 7.09
C TYR A 474 11.07 -9.19 7.00
N GLU A 475 10.96 -10.42 7.50
CA GLU A 475 12.08 -11.36 7.59
C GLU A 475 12.32 -12.14 6.29
N GLN A 476 11.25 -12.46 5.52
CA GLN A 476 11.34 -13.48 4.45
C GLN A 476 11.03 -12.96 3.05
N TRP A 477 10.22 -11.89 2.90
CA TRP A 477 9.84 -11.40 1.59
C TRP A 477 10.83 -10.34 1.06
N THR A 478 10.98 -10.32 -0.27
CA THR A 478 11.63 -9.23 -1.02
C THR A 478 10.86 -8.99 -2.32
N PRO A 479 10.99 -7.83 -2.98
CA PRO A 479 10.31 -7.58 -4.25
C PRO A 479 10.57 -8.62 -5.34
N ARG A 480 11.70 -9.35 -5.29
CA ARG A 480 12.03 -10.43 -6.23
C ARG A 480 11.38 -11.78 -5.89
N VAL A 481 10.73 -11.93 -4.76
CA VAL A 481 9.98 -13.14 -4.40
C VAL A 481 8.57 -13.02 -4.96
N LEU A 482 8.41 -13.36 -6.24
CA LEU A 482 7.14 -13.26 -6.97
C LEU A 482 6.23 -14.46 -6.73
N ARG A 483 6.79 -15.65 -6.45
CA ARG A 483 6.06 -16.89 -6.22
C ARG A 483 6.68 -17.69 -5.07
N GLY A 484 5.84 -18.23 -4.20
CA GLY A 484 6.30 -19.02 -3.06
C GLY A 484 7.27 -18.22 -2.19
N SER A 485 8.48 -18.73 -1.96
CA SER A 485 9.51 -18.09 -1.13
C SER A 485 10.86 -17.90 -1.85
N THR A 486 10.94 -18.20 -3.13
CA THR A 486 12.19 -18.13 -3.90
C THR A 486 12.25 -16.87 -4.74
N ALA A 487 13.33 -16.11 -4.59
CA ALA A 487 13.56 -14.90 -5.39
C ALA A 487 13.93 -15.26 -6.84
N VAL A 488 13.37 -14.54 -7.80
CA VAL A 488 13.83 -14.62 -9.20
C VAL A 488 15.23 -14.02 -9.35
N PRO A 489 15.98 -14.40 -10.40
CA PRO A 489 17.35 -13.91 -10.64
C PRO A 489 17.43 -12.38 -10.67
N ALA A 490 18.52 -11.83 -10.13
CA ALA A 490 18.73 -10.38 -9.98
C ALA A 490 18.69 -9.61 -11.31
N ARG A 491 19.04 -10.25 -12.44
CA ARG A 491 18.98 -9.63 -13.78
C ARG A 491 17.58 -9.14 -14.17
N TYR A 492 16.53 -9.62 -13.52
CA TYR A 492 15.15 -9.20 -13.76
C TYR A 492 14.67 -8.08 -12.83
N ASP A 493 15.51 -7.59 -11.91
CA ASP A 493 15.09 -6.64 -10.88
C ASP A 493 14.47 -5.35 -11.45
N ALA A 494 15.00 -4.84 -12.58
CA ALA A 494 14.49 -3.65 -13.26
C ALA A 494 13.12 -3.84 -13.95
N GLN A 495 12.68 -5.09 -14.12
CA GLN A 495 11.36 -5.41 -14.68
C GLN A 495 10.30 -5.56 -13.59
N ILE A 496 10.71 -5.77 -12.34
CA ILE A 496 9.83 -5.84 -11.17
C ILE A 496 9.61 -4.42 -10.68
N LEU A 497 8.45 -3.85 -11.03
CA LEU A 497 8.12 -2.48 -10.72
C LEU A 497 7.95 -2.23 -9.21
N GLY A 498 7.64 -3.26 -8.45
CA GLY A 498 7.41 -3.18 -7.01
C GLY A 498 6.43 -4.25 -6.56
N GLY A 499 5.61 -3.93 -5.57
CA GLY A 499 4.59 -4.84 -5.06
C GLY A 499 3.41 -4.10 -4.47
N SER A 500 2.32 -4.83 -4.27
CA SER A 500 1.10 -4.35 -3.65
C SER A 500 0.61 -5.35 -2.61
N PHE A 501 0.31 -4.86 -1.42
CA PHE A 501 -0.37 -5.64 -0.39
C PHE A 501 -1.87 -5.58 -0.65
N ALA A 502 -2.53 -6.74 -0.78
CA ALA A 502 -3.93 -6.83 -1.16
C ALA A 502 -4.79 -7.35 -0.01
N VAL A 503 -5.95 -6.73 0.19
CA VAL A 503 -7.01 -7.19 1.11
C VAL A 503 -8.18 -7.68 0.28
N TRP A 504 -8.51 -8.97 0.39
CA TRP A 504 -9.61 -9.63 -0.31
C TRP A 504 -10.78 -9.91 0.61
N GLY A 505 -11.99 -9.74 0.09
CA GLY A 505 -13.23 -9.78 0.84
C GLY A 505 -13.98 -11.11 0.81
N ASP A 506 -13.35 -12.24 0.52
CA ASP A 506 -13.97 -13.55 0.27
C ASP A 506 -14.99 -13.97 1.34
N TYR A 507 -14.65 -13.72 2.59
CA TYR A 507 -15.59 -13.88 3.72
C TYR A 507 -15.85 -12.52 4.35
N PRO A 508 -16.75 -11.70 3.77
CA PRO A 508 -16.88 -10.28 4.07
C PRO A 508 -17.23 -9.97 5.54
N ASN A 509 -17.85 -10.92 6.23
CA ASN A 509 -18.26 -10.78 7.62
C ASN A 509 -17.26 -11.34 8.63
N ALA A 510 -16.13 -11.92 8.18
CA ALA A 510 -15.11 -12.49 9.08
C ALA A 510 -14.43 -11.44 9.96
N GLN A 511 -14.36 -10.21 9.51
CA GLN A 511 -13.78 -9.08 10.25
C GLN A 511 -14.57 -7.79 10.01
N THR A 512 -14.63 -6.92 11.01
CA THR A 512 -15.10 -5.54 10.86
C THR A 512 -14.03 -4.68 10.16
N GLU A 513 -14.38 -3.47 9.73
CA GLU A 513 -13.43 -2.50 9.16
C GLU A 513 -12.25 -2.24 10.10
N ASP A 514 -12.52 -2.05 11.40
CA ASP A 514 -11.49 -1.79 12.42
C ASP A 514 -10.57 -3.00 12.64
N GLN A 515 -11.14 -4.21 12.60
CA GLN A 515 -10.35 -5.45 12.70
C GLN A 515 -9.43 -5.64 11.50
N VAL A 516 -9.92 -5.33 10.28
CA VAL A 516 -9.07 -5.34 9.09
C VAL A 516 -7.96 -4.30 9.22
N ALA A 517 -8.29 -3.05 9.59
CA ALA A 517 -7.30 -1.99 9.79
C ALA A 517 -6.20 -2.40 10.81
N ALA A 518 -6.60 -2.98 11.93
CA ALA A 518 -5.67 -3.48 12.94
C ALA A 518 -4.81 -4.64 12.40
N GLY A 519 -5.42 -5.58 11.67
CA GLY A 519 -4.75 -6.76 11.12
C GLY A 519 -3.68 -6.43 10.09
N ILE A 520 -3.94 -5.45 9.22
CA ILE A 520 -3.02 -5.05 8.15
C ILE A 520 -1.95 -4.06 8.59
N ARG A 521 -2.04 -3.47 9.77
CA ARG A 521 -1.15 -2.40 10.24
C ARG A 521 0.33 -2.77 10.19
N MET A 522 0.73 -3.90 10.73
CA MET A 522 2.12 -4.35 10.69
C MET A 522 2.54 -4.91 9.32
N PRO A 523 1.72 -5.68 8.61
CA PRO A 523 1.95 -6.03 7.22
C PRO A 523 2.26 -4.83 6.31
N LEU A 524 1.47 -3.75 6.37
CA LEU A 524 1.70 -2.54 5.57
C LEU A 524 3.05 -1.89 5.90
N ARG A 525 3.41 -1.76 7.18
CA ARG A 525 4.71 -1.21 7.59
C ARG A 525 5.88 -2.05 7.09
N ALA A 526 5.77 -3.37 7.18
CA ALA A 526 6.79 -4.28 6.69
C ALA A 526 6.93 -4.21 5.15
N THR A 527 5.82 -4.17 4.43
CA THR A 527 5.80 -4.04 2.97
C THR A 527 6.39 -2.70 2.53
N ALA A 528 6.03 -1.58 3.18
CA ALA A 528 6.63 -0.27 2.94
C ALA A 528 8.14 -0.29 3.09
N GLN A 529 8.65 -0.87 4.20
CA GLN A 529 10.09 -1.03 4.43
C GLN A 529 10.78 -1.78 3.30
N LYS A 530 10.20 -2.87 2.83
CA LYS A 530 10.80 -3.74 1.80
C LYS A 530 10.73 -3.15 0.39
N LEU A 531 9.75 -2.31 0.10
CA LEU A 531 9.60 -1.64 -1.19
C LEU A 531 10.40 -0.34 -1.27
N TRP A 532 10.56 0.35 -0.15
CA TRP A 532 11.35 1.57 -0.06
C TRP A 532 12.84 1.27 0.01
N ASP A 533 13.23 0.35 0.90
CA ASP A 533 14.61 -0.12 1.03
C ASP A 533 14.67 -1.64 0.84
N ALA A 534 15.06 -2.05 -0.36
CA ALA A 534 15.13 -3.48 -0.72
C ALA A 534 16.33 -4.22 -0.09
N ARG A 535 17.22 -3.53 0.64
CA ARG A 535 18.32 -4.14 1.38
C ARG A 535 17.78 -4.98 2.55
N ARG A 536 18.63 -5.83 3.11
CA ARG A 536 18.28 -6.54 4.34
C ARG A 536 18.06 -5.51 5.46
N PRO A 537 16.92 -5.55 6.16
CA PRO A 537 16.68 -4.66 7.28
C PRO A 537 17.75 -4.78 8.36
N THR A 538 18.16 -3.66 8.94
CA THR A 538 19.18 -3.59 10.00
C THR A 538 18.60 -3.83 11.39
N LEU A 539 17.32 -3.52 11.60
CA LEU A 539 16.62 -3.78 12.86
C LEU A 539 16.16 -5.23 12.95
N THR A 540 16.20 -5.80 14.14
CA THR A 540 15.49 -7.06 14.41
C THR A 540 13.97 -6.81 14.35
N TRP A 541 13.17 -7.87 14.20
CA TRP A 541 11.71 -7.74 14.20
C TRP A 541 11.19 -7.05 15.48
N THR A 542 11.71 -7.42 16.65
CA THR A 542 11.31 -6.80 17.93
C THR A 542 11.61 -5.29 17.96
N GLN A 543 12.79 -4.88 17.45
CA GLN A 543 13.14 -3.46 17.34
C GLN A 543 12.25 -2.72 16.35
N PHE A 544 11.90 -3.37 15.21
CA PHE A 544 10.98 -2.80 14.23
C PHE A 544 9.56 -2.64 14.81
N GLN A 545 9.06 -3.63 15.56
CA GLN A 545 7.78 -3.51 16.27
C GLN A 545 7.78 -2.37 17.29
N ALA A 546 8.85 -2.26 18.08
CA ALA A 546 8.97 -1.17 19.05
C ALA A 546 8.99 0.21 18.36
N LEU A 547 9.69 0.31 17.22
CA LEU A 547 9.69 1.52 16.39
C LEU A 547 8.28 1.82 15.84
N ALA A 548 7.59 0.81 15.32
CA ALA A 548 6.22 0.97 14.82
C ALA A 548 5.25 1.43 15.92
N GLY A 549 5.39 0.87 17.15
CA GLY A 549 4.60 1.31 18.31
C GLY A 549 4.86 2.75 18.74
N ARG A 550 6.10 3.23 18.60
CA ARG A 550 6.46 4.64 18.88
C ARG A 550 5.85 5.60 17.85
N LEU A 551 5.74 5.18 16.61
CA LEU A 551 5.24 6.03 15.51
C LEU A 551 3.70 6.09 15.40
N GLY A 552 2.98 5.29 16.14
CA GLY A 552 1.52 5.27 16.19
C GLY A 552 0.87 4.21 15.33
#